data_3721c5a604641858d62631878c491490
#
_entry.id   3721c5a604641858d62631878c491490
#
_cell.length_a   1.000
_cell.length_b   1.000
_cell.length_c   1.000
_cell.angle_alpha   90.00
_cell.angle_beta   90.00
_cell.angle_gamma   90.00
#
_symmetry.space_group_name_H-M   'P 1'
#
loop_
_entity.id
_entity.type
_entity.pdbx_description
1 polymer ?
#
loop_
_entity_poly.entity_id
_entity_poly.type
_entity_poly.pdbx_seq_one_letter_code
_entity_poly.pdbx_strand_id
1 'polypeptide(L)'
;MLYRNKTKNHKRLCEREIAMSENRTVLVAGATGKQGGAAAKALGEKGFKVKAVTRDPSSPAARALQKAGAEVVKGDLIDKTSLASVLKGVYTVFAMTTPFQNGHEAEVAQGVNLVDAAKAAGVGHLVFSSVASADKSTGIPHFESKYKVEQYIAASGIPYTIIGPTAFMENFIQPFAIANLRQGKIARALPATRPIQLIAVEDIGSFAAFVIENSNEFLGERIDIAGDERTGEETALILSKIAGRTIKYESFPPANLRAQSPDLAIMMEWQEKNEYTADIGRLRLDFPEVGWHRLEEWARGIDWKALLTS
;
A
#
# COMPACT_ATOMS: atom_id res chain seq x y z
N MET A 1 -24.51 26.59 22.04
CA MET A 1 -24.23 26.04 20.72
C MET A 1 -23.28 24.81 20.73
N LEU A 2 -22.39 24.72 21.68
CA LEU A 2 -21.40 23.59 21.81
C LEU A 2 -22.03 22.22 22.16
N TYR A 3 -23.12 22.15 22.87
CA TYR A 3 -23.79 20.90 23.25
C TYR A 3 -24.52 20.20 22.07
N ARG A 4 -25.04 20.97 21.11
CA ARG A 4 -25.72 20.42 19.92
C ARG A 4 -24.74 19.77 18.91
N ASN A 5 -23.46 20.15 18.90
CA ASN A 5 -22.46 19.55 18.02
C ASN A 5 -21.93 18.22 18.57
N LYS A 6 -21.79 18.07 19.90
CA LYS A 6 -21.35 16.81 20.52
C LYS A 6 -22.37 15.68 20.33
N THR A 7 -23.66 15.98 20.49
CA THR A 7 -24.74 14.99 20.31
C THR A 7 -24.93 14.58 18.84
N LYS A 8 -24.76 15.51 17.88
CA LYS A 8 -24.81 15.18 16.45
C LYS A 8 -23.61 14.30 16.02
N ASN A 9 -22.41 14.55 16.55
CA ASN A 9 -21.24 13.71 16.28
C ASN A 9 -21.41 12.32 16.90
N HIS A 10 -21.87 12.23 18.13
CA HIS A 10 -22.09 10.93 18.78
C HIS A 10 -23.15 10.09 18.05
N LYS A 11 -24.26 10.71 17.64
CA LYS A 11 -25.29 10.01 16.85
C LYS A 11 -24.76 9.51 15.50
N ARG A 12 -23.99 10.34 14.79
CA ARG A 12 -23.35 9.93 13.52
C ARG A 12 -22.32 8.79 13.70
N LEU A 13 -21.58 8.79 14.80
CA LEU A 13 -20.64 7.70 15.13
C LEU A 13 -21.39 6.39 15.40
N CYS A 14 -22.43 6.40 16.23
CA CYS A 14 -23.25 5.22 16.47
C CYS A 14 -23.95 4.70 15.20
N GLU A 15 -24.50 5.58 14.36
CA GLU A 15 -25.11 5.18 13.09
C GLU A 15 -24.08 4.50 12.14
N ARG A 16 -22.82 4.95 12.16
CA ARG A 16 -21.74 4.33 11.38
C ARG A 16 -21.31 2.97 11.93
N GLU A 17 -21.19 2.85 13.25
CA GLU A 17 -20.88 1.57 13.90
C GLU A 17 -21.95 0.52 13.59
N ILE A 18 -23.22 0.90 13.65
CA ILE A 18 -24.33 0.02 13.29
C ILE A 18 -24.25 -0.35 11.80
N ALA A 19 -24.08 0.63 10.90
CA ALA A 19 -23.99 0.37 9.47
C ALA A 19 -22.80 -0.51 9.11
N MET A 20 -21.67 -0.35 9.79
CA MET A 20 -20.48 -1.20 9.59
C MET A 20 -20.68 -2.60 10.17
N SER A 21 -21.37 -2.75 11.30
CA SER A 21 -21.69 -4.06 11.89
C SER A 21 -22.66 -4.86 11.02
N GLU A 22 -23.58 -4.18 10.34
CA GLU A 22 -24.57 -4.79 9.45
C GLU A 22 -24.02 -5.06 8.03
N ASN A 23 -23.18 -4.15 7.51
CA ASN A 23 -22.62 -4.27 6.16
C ASN A 23 -21.09 -4.27 6.18
N ARG A 24 -20.49 -5.44 6.27
CA ARG A 24 -19.03 -5.65 6.24
C ARG A 24 -18.48 -5.83 4.82
N THR A 25 -19.09 -5.22 3.81
CA THR A 25 -18.63 -5.33 2.42
C THR A 25 -17.58 -4.27 2.12
N VAL A 26 -16.38 -4.72 1.74
CA VAL A 26 -15.24 -3.88 1.37
C VAL A 26 -14.88 -4.08 -0.09
N LEU A 27 -14.90 -3.00 -0.88
CA LEU A 27 -14.33 -3.02 -2.22
C LEU A 27 -12.81 -2.85 -2.12
N VAL A 28 -12.06 -3.74 -2.76
CA VAL A 28 -10.59 -3.67 -2.83
C VAL A 28 -10.16 -3.37 -4.26
N ALA A 29 -9.65 -2.14 -4.48
CA ALA A 29 -9.02 -1.76 -5.73
C ALA A 29 -7.59 -2.33 -5.80
N GLY A 30 -7.18 -2.77 -7.00
CA GLY A 30 -5.87 -3.40 -7.19
C GLY A 30 -5.72 -4.76 -6.51
N ALA A 31 -6.81 -5.46 -6.22
CA ALA A 31 -6.83 -6.74 -5.51
C ALA A 31 -5.98 -7.85 -6.16
N THR A 32 -5.77 -7.80 -7.47
CA THR A 32 -4.89 -8.74 -8.19
C THR A 32 -3.39 -8.39 -8.10
N GLY A 33 -3.05 -7.25 -7.49
CA GLY A 33 -1.67 -6.82 -7.22
C GLY A 33 -1.24 -7.15 -5.79
N LYS A 34 0.01 -6.77 -5.45
CA LYS A 34 0.61 -7.09 -4.15
C LYS A 34 -0.16 -6.50 -2.97
N GLN A 35 -0.30 -5.18 -2.91
CA GLN A 35 -0.95 -4.49 -1.78
C GLN A 35 -2.44 -4.84 -1.68
N GLY A 36 -3.18 -4.73 -2.80
CA GLY A 36 -4.60 -5.04 -2.82
C GLY A 36 -4.88 -6.52 -2.50
N GLY A 37 -4.00 -7.43 -2.96
CA GLY A 37 -4.08 -8.86 -2.62
C GLY A 37 -3.86 -9.12 -1.13
N ALA A 38 -2.88 -8.46 -0.50
CA ALA A 38 -2.64 -8.55 0.93
C ALA A 38 -3.81 -7.96 1.74
N ALA A 39 -4.33 -6.81 1.32
CA ALA A 39 -5.53 -6.23 1.96
C ALA A 39 -6.76 -7.13 1.82
N ALA A 40 -6.98 -7.71 0.64
CA ALA A 40 -8.09 -8.65 0.42
C ALA A 40 -7.99 -9.90 1.32
N LYS A 41 -6.77 -10.46 1.47
CA LYS A 41 -6.50 -11.58 2.35
C LYS A 41 -6.80 -11.21 3.82
N ALA A 42 -6.18 -10.16 4.32
CA ALA A 42 -6.33 -9.74 5.72
C ALA A 42 -7.79 -9.37 6.08
N LEU A 43 -8.50 -8.72 5.17
CA LEU A 43 -9.93 -8.43 5.33
C LEU A 43 -10.78 -9.70 5.38
N GLY A 44 -10.51 -10.67 4.49
CA GLY A 44 -11.21 -11.95 4.48
C GLY A 44 -11.00 -12.74 5.79
N GLU A 45 -9.77 -12.76 6.32
CA GLU A 45 -9.41 -13.39 7.60
C GLU A 45 -10.14 -12.75 8.78
N LYS A 46 -10.42 -11.44 8.72
CA LYS A 46 -11.25 -10.72 9.71
C LYS A 46 -12.77 -10.84 9.45
N GLY A 47 -13.19 -11.66 8.49
CA GLY A 47 -14.62 -11.93 8.19
C GLY A 47 -15.32 -10.80 7.42
N PHE A 48 -14.60 -9.90 6.76
CA PHE A 48 -15.20 -8.96 5.83
C PHE A 48 -15.59 -9.63 4.51
N LYS A 49 -16.68 -9.17 3.91
CA LYS A 49 -17.05 -9.55 2.54
C LYS A 49 -16.20 -8.77 1.55
N VAL A 50 -15.21 -9.41 0.96
CA VAL A 50 -14.29 -8.77 0.01
C VAL A 50 -14.89 -8.77 -1.38
N LYS A 51 -15.06 -7.58 -1.97
CA LYS A 51 -15.37 -7.37 -3.38
C LYS A 51 -14.11 -6.90 -4.11
N ALA A 52 -13.48 -7.80 -4.85
CA ALA A 52 -12.21 -7.58 -5.54
C ALA A 52 -12.47 -7.04 -6.95
N VAL A 53 -12.17 -5.75 -7.18
CA VAL A 53 -12.33 -5.17 -8.52
C VAL A 53 -11.10 -5.42 -9.39
N THR A 54 -11.35 -5.89 -10.62
CA THR A 54 -10.30 -6.15 -11.63
C THR A 54 -10.83 -5.90 -13.05
N ARG A 55 -9.93 -5.52 -13.96
CA ARG A 55 -10.24 -5.41 -15.39
C ARG A 55 -10.40 -6.77 -16.06
N ASP A 56 -9.69 -7.79 -15.54
CA ASP A 56 -9.75 -9.17 -16.05
C ASP A 56 -10.09 -10.17 -14.93
N PRO A 57 -11.39 -10.52 -14.77
CA PRO A 57 -11.84 -11.54 -13.83
C PRO A 57 -11.35 -12.96 -14.14
N SER A 58 -10.87 -13.19 -15.38
CA SER A 58 -10.38 -14.49 -15.82
C SER A 58 -8.90 -14.73 -15.50
N SER A 59 -8.18 -13.71 -15.05
CA SER A 59 -6.75 -13.81 -14.71
C SER A 59 -6.48 -14.85 -13.61
N PRO A 60 -5.31 -15.50 -13.57
CA PRO A 60 -4.94 -16.42 -12.50
C PRO A 60 -5.07 -15.81 -11.10
N ALA A 61 -4.67 -14.55 -10.95
CA ALA A 61 -4.76 -13.82 -9.67
C ALA A 61 -6.23 -13.59 -9.26
N ALA A 62 -7.11 -13.23 -10.18
CA ALA A 62 -8.53 -13.06 -9.91
C ALA A 62 -9.20 -14.40 -9.49
N ARG A 63 -8.87 -15.50 -10.18
CA ARG A 63 -9.35 -16.84 -9.79
C ARG A 63 -8.85 -17.27 -8.42
N ALA A 64 -7.61 -16.92 -8.06
CA ALA A 64 -7.09 -17.20 -6.72
C ALA A 64 -7.86 -16.44 -5.64
N LEU A 65 -8.20 -15.17 -5.87
CA LEU A 65 -9.03 -14.38 -4.95
C LEU A 65 -10.45 -14.98 -4.83
N GLN A 66 -11.05 -15.39 -5.93
CA GLN A 66 -12.37 -16.05 -5.91
C GLN A 66 -12.33 -17.35 -5.11
N LYS A 67 -11.29 -18.16 -5.30
CA LYS A 67 -11.09 -19.42 -4.54
C LYS A 67 -10.88 -19.13 -3.05
N ALA A 68 -10.29 -17.98 -2.70
CA ALA A 68 -10.16 -17.52 -1.31
C ALA A 68 -11.44 -16.90 -0.72
N GLY A 69 -12.56 -16.90 -1.47
CA GLY A 69 -13.86 -16.42 -1.00
C GLY A 69 -14.20 -14.97 -1.35
N ALA A 70 -13.37 -14.28 -2.12
CA ALA A 70 -13.71 -12.93 -2.57
C ALA A 70 -14.73 -12.94 -3.73
N GLU A 71 -15.63 -11.98 -3.73
CA GLU A 71 -16.47 -11.67 -4.90
C GLU A 71 -15.63 -10.91 -5.92
N VAL A 72 -15.25 -11.55 -7.02
CA VAL A 72 -14.50 -10.91 -8.11
C VAL A 72 -15.47 -10.20 -9.05
N VAL A 73 -15.28 -8.89 -9.21
CA VAL A 73 -16.12 -8.05 -10.08
C VAL A 73 -15.29 -7.36 -11.15
N LYS A 74 -15.85 -7.26 -12.35
CA LYS A 74 -15.22 -6.53 -13.46
C LYS A 74 -15.44 -5.03 -13.27
N GLY A 75 -14.34 -4.26 -13.25
CA GLY A 75 -14.38 -2.80 -13.20
C GLY A 75 -13.04 -2.19 -13.58
N ASP A 76 -13.09 -0.96 -14.05
CA ASP A 76 -11.92 -0.15 -14.39
C ASP A 76 -12.01 1.21 -13.68
N LEU A 77 -10.93 1.63 -13.01
CA LEU A 77 -10.89 2.91 -12.29
C LEU A 77 -10.96 4.13 -13.22
N ILE A 78 -10.75 3.95 -14.51
CA ILE A 78 -10.95 5.01 -15.53
C ILE A 78 -12.41 5.07 -15.98
N ASP A 79 -13.16 3.97 -15.92
CA ASP A 79 -14.55 3.91 -16.35
C ASP A 79 -15.52 4.18 -15.17
N LYS A 80 -16.03 5.42 -15.11
CA LYS A 80 -16.98 5.86 -14.07
C LYS A 80 -18.26 5.02 -14.05
N THR A 81 -18.71 4.50 -15.18
CA THR A 81 -19.92 3.67 -15.26
C THR A 81 -19.70 2.32 -14.58
N SER A 82 -18.55 1.70 -14.83
CA SER A 82 -18.20 0.45 -14.18
C SER A 82 -18.06 0.64 -12.66
N LEU A 83 -17.49 1.74 -12.21
CA LEU A 83 -17.33 2.06 -10.79
C LEU A 83 -18.68 2.19 -10.06
N ALA A 84 -19.65 2.85 -10.65
CA ALA A 84 -20.99 2.99 -10.06
C ALA A 84 -21.65 1.62 -9.81
N SER A 85 -21.45 0.66 -10.71
CA SER A 85 -22.00 -0.69 -10.57
C SER A 85 -21.31 -1.51 -9.47
N VAL A 86 -19.97 -1.47 -9.41
CA VAL A 86 -19.20 -2.28 -8.45
C VAL A 86 -19.27 -1.75 -7.02
N LEU A 87 -19.56 -0.46 -6.84
CA LEU A 87 -19.70 0.18 -5.53
C LEU A 87 -21.10 -0.02 -4.91
N LYS A 88 -22.04 -0.58 -5.64
CA LYS A 88 -23.37 -0.84 -5.07
C LYS A 88 -23.29 -1.78 -3.85
N GLY A 89 -23.82 -1.31 -2.72
CA GLY A 89 -23.84 -2.04 -1.46
C GLY A 89 -22.48 -2.15 -0.75
N VAL A 90 -21.49 -1.38 -1.19
CA VAL A 90 -20.16 -1.30 -0.55
C VAL A 90 -20.21 -0.26 0.56
N TYR A 91 -19.74 -0.63 1.75
CA TYR A 91 -19.62 0.29 2.89
C TYR A 91 -18.23 0.92 2.96
N THR A 92 -17.18 0.15 2.71
CA THR A 92 -15.79 0.62 2.77
C THR A 92 -15.05 0.34 1.47
N VAL A 93 -14.13 1.23 1.10
CA VAL A 93 -13.22 1.05 -0.05
C VAL A 93 -11.78 1.05 0.43
N PHE A 94 -11.03 -0.02 0.12
CA PHE A 94 -9.58 0.05 0.09
C PHE A 94 -9.15 0.46 -1.32
N ALA A 95 -8.56 1.64 -1.42
CA ALA A 95 -8.17 2.26 -2.68
C ALA A 95 -6.65 2.27 -2.84
N MET A 96 -6.18 1.85 -4.00
CA MET A 96 -4.81 2.09 -4.45
C MET A 96 -4.82 2.40 -5.94
N THR A 97 -3.91 3.26 -6.37
CA THR A 97 -3.69 3.66 -7.75
C THR A 97 -2.24 3.39 -8.17
N THR A 98 -1.96 3.37 -9.45
CA THR A 98 -0.61 3.10 -9.94
C THR A 98 -0.27 3.90 -11.20
N PRO A 99 0.88 4.61 -11.23
CA PRO A 99 1.34 5.35 -12.40
C PRO A 99 2.03 4.45 -13.44
N PHE A 100 2.48 3.26 -13.03
CA PHE A 100 3.39 2.42 -13.82
C PHE A 100 2.78 1.79 -15.07
N GLN A 101 1.46 1.86 -15.25
CA GLN A 101 0.79 1.33 -16.44
C GLN A 101 0.45 2.42 -17.46
N ASN A 102 -0.09 3.54 -16.99
CA ASN A 102 -0.66 4.58 -17.87
C ASN A 102 -0.16 6.01 -17.52
N GLY A 103 0.87 6.11 -16.68
CA GLY A 103 1.46 7.40 -16.29
C GLY A 103 0.76 8.09 -15.10
N HIS A 104 1.34 9.20 -14.67
CA HIS A 104 0.95 9.91 -13.45
C HIS A 104 -0.42 10.60 -13.58
N GLU A 105 -0.75 11.15 -14.74
CA GLU A 105 -2.06 11.77 -14.99
C GLU A 105 -3.20 10.75 -14.91
N ALA A 106 -2.97 9.56 -15.48
CA ALA A 106 -3.94 8.46 -15.38
C ALA A 106 -4.09 7.96 -13.94
N GLU A 107 -3.02 7.95 -13.14
CA GLU A 107 -3.09 7.64 -11.71
C GLU A 107 -3.99 8.62 -10.96
N VAL A 108 -3.83 9.91 -11.19
CA VAL A 108 -4.69 10.95 -10.59
C VAL A 108 -6.14 10.76 -11.02
N ALA A 109 -6.38 10.53 -12.31
CA ALA A 109 -7.73 10.30 -12.83
C ALA A 109 -8.39 9.06 -12.21
N GLN A 110 -7.65 7.96 -12.02
CA GLN A 110 -8.12 6.76 -11.33
C GLN A 110 -8.57 7.08 -9.89
N GLY A 111 -7.74 7.82 -9.15
CA GLY A 111 -8.05 8.23 -7.79
C GLY A 111 -9.30 9.10 -7.70
N VAL A 112 -9.36 10.15 -8.51
CA VAL A 112 -10.50 11.08 -8.58
C VAL A 112 -11.80 10.35 -8.94
N ASN A 113 -11.78 9.51 -9.97
CA ASN A 113 -12.96 8.75 -10.39
C ASN A 113 -13.47 7.81 -9.29
N LEU A 114 -12.55 7.14 -8.60
CA LEU A 114 -12.92 6.22 -7.51
C LEU A 114 -13.52 6.99 -6.32
N VAL A 115 -12.94 8.13 -5.95
CA VAL A 115 -13.46 9.00 -4.86
C VAL A 115 -14.84 9.54 -5.21
N ASP A 116 -15.05 10.06 -6.42
CA ASP A 116 -16.35 10.56 -6.87
C ASP A 116 -17.41 9.47 -6.84
N ALA A 117 -17.08 8.29 -7.36
CA ALA A 117 -17.99 7.16 -7.39
C ALA A 117 -18.31 6.63 -5.99
N ALA A 118 -17.31 6.53 -5.11
CA ALA A 118 -17.47 6.12 -3.72
C ALA A 118 -18.37 7.10 -2.95
N LYS A 119 -18.16 8.40 -3.14
CA LYS A 119 -19.00 9.45 -2.55
C LYS A 119 -20.44 9.37 -3.04
N ALA A 120 -20.64 9.21 -4.36
CA ALA A 120 -21.97 9.07 -4.96
C ALA A 120 -22.70 7.80 -4.49
N ALA A 121 -21.98 6.71 -4.22
CA ALA A 121 -22.51 5.46 -3.69
C ALA A 121 -22.78 5.50 -2.16
N GLY A 122 -22.43 6.59 -1.47
CA GLY A 122 -22.59 6.72 -0.03
C GLY A 122 -21.63 5.86 0.80
N VAL A 123 -20.43 5.59 0.27
CA VAL A 123 -19.38 4.84 0.97
C VAL A 123 -19.08 5.50 2.32
N GLY A 124 -19.10 4.72 3.39
CA GLY A 124 -18.92 5.18 4.75
C GLY A 124 -17.45 5.46 5.13
N HIS A 125 -16.49 4.77 4.49
CA HIS A 125 -15.06 4.96 4.75
C HIS A 125 -14.23 4.60 3.52
N LEU A 126 -13.23 5.43 3.20
CA LEU A 126 -12.26 5.19 2.14
C LEU A 126 -10.85 5.16 2.74
N VAL A 127 -10.18 4.01 2.63
CA VAL A 127 -8.76 3.86 3.01
C VAL A 127 -7.92 3.93 1.73
N PHE A 128 -7.11 4.97 1.59
CA PHE A 128 -6.24 5.16 0.43
C PHE A 128 -4.81 4.76 0.76
N SER A 129 -4.27 3.77 0.03
CA SER A 129 -2.85 3.43 0.09
C SER A 129 -2.06 4.33 -0.85
N SER A 130 -1.42 5.33 -0.26
CA SER A 130 -0.52 6.30 -0.88
C SER A 130 0.94 5.82 -0.86
N VAL A 131 1.85 6.69 -0.51
CA VAL A 131 3.27 6.40 -0.24
C VAL A 131 3.77 7.30 0.90
N ALA A 132 4.69 6.81 1.69
CA ALA A 132 5.29 7.60 2.77
C ALA A 132 5.96 8.87 2.21
N SER A 133 5.83 9.96 2.95
CA SER A 133 6.37 11.28 2.59
C SER A 133 5.80 11.93 1.32
N ALA A 134 4.68 11.46 0.75
CA ALA A 134 4.07 12.09 -0.41
C ALA A 134 3.71 13.58 -0.15
N ASP A 135 3.38 13.91 1.10
CA ASP A 135 3.02 15.25 1.58
C ASP A 135 4.22 16.21 1.78
N LYS A 136 5.45 15.76 1.50
CA LYS A 136 6.69 16.52 1.78
C LYS A 136 7.22 17.31 0.58
N SER A 137 6.44 17.49 -0.50
CA SER A 137 6.90 18.19 -1.72
C SER A 137 8.21 17.61 -2.24
N THR A 138 8.22 16.30 -2.46
CA THR A 138 9.43 15.54 -2.76
C THR A 138 9.99 15.82 -4.16
N GLY A 139 9.16 16.30 -5.09
CA GLY A 139 9.47 16.40 -6.51
C GLY A 139 9.56 15.06 -7.24
N ILE A 140 9.26 13.95 -6.55
CA ILE A 140 9.22 12.61 -7.14
C ILE A 140 7.88 12.44 -7.87
N PRO A 141 7.86 12.23 -9.21
CA PRO A 141 6.61 12.29 -9.97
C PRO A 141 5.48 11.36 -9.46
N HIS A 142 5.80 10.12 -9.08
CA HIS A 142 4.79 9.20 -8.55
C HIS A 142 4.38 9.48 -7.10
N PHE A 143 5.16 10.24 -6.31
CA PHE A 143 4.73 10.73 -5.00
C PHE A 143 3.78 11.92 -5.18
N GLU A 144 4.13 12.83 -6.10
CA GLU A 144 3.31 14.00 -6.41
C GLU A 144 1.94 13.63 -6.99
N SER A 145 1.86 12.58 -7.84
CA SER A 145 0.56 12.10 -8.34
C SER A 145 -0.31 11.52 -7.22
N LYS A 146 0.28 10.76 -6.31
CA LYS A 146 -0.43 10.24 -5.13
C LYS A 146 -0.88 11.36 -4.20
N TYR A 147 -0.01 12.34 -3.94
CA TYR A 147 -0.37 13.47 -3.10
C TYR A 147 -1.53 14.30 -3.67
N LYS A 148 -1.59 14.46 -5.00
CA LYS A 148 -2.78 15.07 -5.66
C LYS A 148 -4.06 14.30 -5.36
N VAL A 149 -4.00 12.97 -5.35
CA VAL A 149 -5.15 12.14 -4.96
C VAL A 149 -5.48 12.32 -3.47
N GLU A 150 -4.49 12.36 -2.58
CA GLU A 150 -4.70 12.64 -1.15
C GLU A 150 -5.41 13.99 -0.93
N GLN A 151 -4.94 15.04 -1.60
CA GLN A 151 -5.56 16.37 -1.53
C GLN A 151 -7.02 16.34 -2.02
N TYR A 152 -7.29 15.62 -3.10
CA TYR A 152 -8.65 15.46 -3.62
C TYR A 152 -9.55 14.71 -2.63
N ILE A 153 -9.07 13.63 -2.03
CA ILE A 153 -9.77 12.87 -0.99
C ILE A 153 -10.14 13.80 0.17
N ALA A 154 -9.18 14.54 0.71
CA ALA A 154 -9.39 15.45 1.83
C ALA A 154 -10.42 16.55 1.51
N ALA A 155 -10.41 17.08 0.29
CA ALA A 155 -11.35 18.11 -0.18
C ALA A 155 -12.75 17.56 -0.50
N SER A 156 -12.87 16.27 -0.79
CA SER A 156 -14.12 15.64 -1.25
C SER A 156 -15.21 15.57 -0.17
N GLY A 157 -14.81 15.54 1.10
CA GLY A 157 -15.70 15.36 2.24
C GLY A 157 -16.16 13.92 2.47
N ILE A 158 -15.61 12.92 1.74
CA ILE A 158 -15.79 11.52 2.06
C ILE A 158 -15.03 11.21 3.36
N PRO A 159 -15.54 10.38 4.26
CA PRO A 159 -14.77 9.92 5.41
C PRO A 159 -13.59 9.04 4.94
N TYR A 160 -12.37 9.36 5.37
CA TYR A 160 -11.19 8.72 4.81
C TYR A 160 -10.10 8.47 5.86
N THR A 161 -9.19 7.56 5.50
CA THR A 161 -7.86 7.42 6.11
C THR A 161 -6.83 7.23 5.00
N ILE A 162 -5.66 7.85 5.12
CA ILE A 162 -4.56 7.69 4.19
C ILE A 162 -3.45 6.91 4.89
N ILE A 163 -2.99 5.83 4.27
CA ILE A 163 -1.82 5.09 4.71
C ILE A 163 -0.68 5.31 3.72
N GLY A 164 0.52 5.61 4.24
CA GLY A 164 1.73 5.88 3.45
C GLY A 164 2.78 4.79 3.66
N PRO A 165 2.76 3.68 2.90
CA PRO A 165 3.80 2.65 3.01
C PRO A 165 5.16 3.16 2.54
N THR A 166 6.24 2.73 3.21
CA THR A 166 7.63 2.93 2.78
C THR A 166 8.05 1.92 1.71
N ALA A 167 9.36 1.72 1.49
CA ALA A 167 9.85 0.80 0.46
C ALA A 167 9.50 -0.67 0.79
N PHE A 168 8.97 -1.41 -0.21
CA PHE A 168 8.52 -2.78 0.02
C PHE A 168 9.69 -3.77 0.11
N MET A 169 9.64 -4.66 1.10
CA MET A 169 10.57 -5.80 1.21
C MET A 169 10.49 -6.71 -0.02
N GLU A 170 9.31 -6.85 -0.63
CA GLU A 170 9.07 -7.61 -1.86
C GLU A 170 9.82 -7.05 -3.09
N ASN A 171 10.44 -5.88 -3.00
CA ASN A 171 11.33 -5.38 -4.04
C ASN A 171 12.62 -6.22 -4.15
N PHE A 172 13.02 -6.91 -3.09
CA PHE A 172 14.16 -7.84 -3.13
C PHE A 172 13.89 -9.15 -3.89
N ILE A 173 12.62 -9.47 -4.13
CA ILE A 173 12.21 -10.66 -4.90
C ILE A 173 11.57 -10.33 -6.25
N GLN A 174 11.75 -9.10 -6.76
CA GLN A 174 11.39 -8.76 -8.14
C GLN A 174 12.36 -9.43 -9.12
N PRO A 175 11.95 -9.69 -10.36
CA PRO A 175 12.80 -10.37 -11.35
C PRO A 175 14.20 -9.77 -11.50
N PHE A 176 14.31 -8.42 -11.56
CA PHE A 176 15.59 -7.74 -11.67
C PHE A 176 16.46 -7.89 -10.40
N ALA A 177 15.84 -7.89 -9.22
CA ALA A 177 16.54 -8.07 -7.95
C ALA A 177 17.04 -9.52 -7.80
N ILE A 178 16.20 -10.50 -8.15
CA ILE A 178 16.61 -11.93 -8.20
C ILE A 178 17.77 -12.14 -9.15
N ALA A 179 17.77 -11.51 -10.34
CA ALA A 179 18.89 -11.62 -11.28
C ALA A 179 20.22 -11.12 -10.67
N ASN A 180 20.18 -10.03 -9.88
CA ASN A 180 21.34 -9.54 -9.15
C ASN A 180 21.72 -10.46 -7.97
N LEU A 181 20.75 -10.94 -7.21
CA LEU A 181 20.97 -11.84 -6.08
C LEU A 181 21.59 -13.19 -6.53
N ARG A 182 21.22 -13.70 -7.71
CA ARG A 182 21.87 -14.86 -8.33
C ARG A 182 23.36 -14.63 -8.62
N GLN A 183 23.76 -13.39 -8.89
CA GLN A 183 25.15 -12.96 -9.04
C GLN A 183 25.84 -12.65 -7.70
N GLY A 184 25.17 -12.88 -6.57
CA GLY A 184 25.67 -12.59 -5.22
C GLY A 184 25.72 -11.11 -4.87
N LYS A 185 24.80 -10.30 -5.41
CA LYS A 185 24.78 -8.86 -5.14
C LYS A 185 23.38 -8.26 -5.00
N ILE A 186 23.32 -7.17 -4.25
CA ILE A 186 22.22 -6.20 -4.22
C ILE A 186 22.74 -4.93 -4.88
N ALA A 187 22.25 -4.60 -6.08
CA ALA A 187 22.64 -3.39 -6.77
C ALA A 187 21.57 -2.30 -6.58
N ARG A 188 21.92 -1.16 -5.98
CA ARG A 188 21.01 -0.02 -5.77
C ARG A 188 21.73 1.31 -5.98
N ALA A 189 20.96 2.30 -6.42
CA ALA A 189 21.46 3.68 -6.59
C ALA A 189 21.39 4.47 -5.28
N LEU A 190 21.92 3.89 -4.19
CA LEU A 190 22.02 4.52 -2.87
C LEU A 190 23.31 4.10 -2.20
N PRO A 191 23.93 4.97 -1.37
CA PRO A 191 25.09 4.61 -0.58
C PRO A 191 24.80 3.39 0.33
N ALA A 192 25.80 2.51 0.49
CA ALA A 192 25.67 1.30 1.27
C ALA A 192 25.30 1.53 2.75
N THR A 193 25.73 2.67 3.29
CA THR A 193 25.51 3.12 4.66
C THR A 193 24.21 3.89 4.87
N ARG A 194 23.48 4.22 3.77
CA ARG A 194 22.23 4.97 3.86
C ARG A 194 21.11 4.07 4.38
N PRO A 195 20.46 4.40 5.54
CA PRO A 195 19.33 3.65 6.02
C PRO A 195 18.09 3.90 5.14
N ILE A 196 17.27 2.88 4.99
CA ILE A 196 15.98 2.94 4.33
C ILE A 196 14.95 2.22 5.17
N GLN A 197 13.81 2.86 5.36
CA GLN A 197 12.65 2.21 5.97
C GLN A 197 11.98 1.26 4.98
N LEU A 198 11.66 0.08 5.47
CA LEU A 198 11.12 -1.05 4.72
C LEU A 198 9.80 -1.51 5.33
N ILE A 199 8.92 -2.04 4.50
CA ILE A 199 7.66 -2.64 4.94
C ILE A 199 7.37 -3.92 4.16
N ALA A 200 6.89 -4.96 4.83
CA ALA A 200 6.33 -6.12 4.17
C ALA A 200 4.94 -5.78 3.60
N VAL A 201 4.63 -6.28 2.40
CA VAL A 201 3.30 -6.05 1.79
C VAL A 201 2.17 -6.67 2.64
N GLU A 202 2.46 -7.75 3.35
CA GLU A 202 1.51 -8.35 4.30
C GLU A 202 1.15 -7.39 5.44
N ASP A 203 2.11 -6.63 5.97
CA ASP A 203 1.87 -5.63 7.02
C ASP A 203 0.97 -4.48 6.52
N ILE A 204 1.13 -4.09 5.25
CA ILE A 204 0.24 -3.10 4.63
C ILE A 204 -1.20 -3.61 4.62
N GLY A 205 -1.40 -4.88 4.25
CA GLY A 205 -2.71 -5.51 4.25
C GLY A 205 -3.31 -5.63 5.65
N SER A 206 -2.52 -6.07 6.62
CA SER A 206 -2.90 -6.21 8.03
C SER A 206 -3.27 -4.86 8.64
N PHE A 207 -2.46 -3.81 8.41
CA PHE A 207 -2.75 -2.47 8.89
C PHE A 207 -3.98 -1.86 8.23
N ALA A 208 -4.16 -2.04 6.91
CA ALA A 208 -5.36 -1.59 6.21
C ALA A 208 -6.63 -2.26 6.78
N ALA A 209 -6.57 -3.56 7.06
CA ALA A 209 -7.70 -4.29 7.67
C ALA A 209 -7.96 -3.83 9.12
N PHE A 210 -6.91 -3.53 9.89
CA PHE A 210 -7.02 -2.96 11.24
C PHE A 210 -7.69 -1.57 11.21
N VAL A 211 -7.24 -0.68 10.32
CA VAL A 211 -7.83 0.66 10.12
C VAL A 211 -9.30 0.57 9.69
N ILE A 212 -9.65 -0.35 8.81
CA ILE A 212 -11.04 -0.55 8.36
C ILE A 212 -11.91 -1.05 9.51
N GLU A 213 -11.43 -1.99 10.30
CA GLU A 213 -12.16 -2.52 11.46
C GLU A 213 -12.39 -1.46 12.55
N ASN A 214 -11.41 -0.58 12.76
CA ASN A 214 -11.44 0.48 13.78
C ASN A 214 -11.64 1.87 13.16
N SER A 215 -12.41 1.98 12.09
CA SER A 215 -12.46 3.16 11.21
C SER A 215 -12.72 4.47 11.94
N ASN A 216 -13.50 4.49 13.03
CA ASN A 216 -13.81 5.70 13.78
C ASN A 216 -12.60 6.37 14.43
N GLU A 217 -11.55 5.59 14.73
CA GLU A 217 -10.32 6.07 15.34
C GLU A 217 -9.38 6.72 14.33
N PHE A 218 -9.57 6.42 13.03
CA PHE A 218 -8.64 6.80 11.96
C PHE A 218 -9.20 7.81 10.97
N LEU A 219 -10.41 8.34 11.21
CA LEU A 219 -11.04 9.26 10.26
C LEU A 219 -10.27 10.58 10.13
N GLY A 220 -9.87 10.90 8.90
CA GLY A 220 -9.12 12.11 8.56
C GLY A 220 -7.61 11.97 8.80
N GLU A 221 -7.16 10.83 9.28
CA GLU A 221 -5.75 10.60 9.59
C GLU A 221 -4.93 10.23 8.34
N ARG A 222 -3.65 10.65 8.36
CA ARG A 222 -2.60 10.23 7.44
C ARG A 222 -1.46 9.60 8.24
N ILE A 223 -1.14 8.34 7.94
CA ILE A 223 -0.20 7.56 8.73
C ILE A 223 0.83 6.93 7.81
N ASP A 224 2.10 7.33 7.94
CA ASP A 224 3.22 6.66 7.28
C ASP A 224 3.57 5.38 8.04
N ILE A 225 3.74 4.27 7.31
CA ILE A 225 3.94 2.95 7.89
C ILE A 225 5.23 2.28 7.39
N ALA A 226 5.97 1.70 8.34
CA ALA A 226 7.19 0.94 8.12
C ALA A 226 7.30 -0.21 9.14
N GLY A 227 7.88 -1.33 8.70
CA GLY A 227 8.13 -2.48 9.58
C GLY A 227 9.56 -2.53 10.10
N ASP A 228 10.53 -2.03 9.34
CA ASP A 228 11.96 -2.08 9.68
C ASP A 228 12.74 -0.91 9.03
N GLU A 229 13.97 -0.69 9.49
CA GLU A 229 14.91 0.25 8.88
C GLU A 229 16.30 -0.39 8.81
N ARG A 230 16.90 -0.42 7.61
CA ARG A 230 18.20 -1.06 7.37
C ARG A 230 19.03 -0.28 6.36
N THR A 231 20.35 -0.27 6.60
CA THR A 231 21.32 0.13 5.58
C THR A 231 21.45 -0.94 4.49
N GLY A 232 22.09 -0.57 3.38
CA GLY A 232 22.39 -1.52 2.30
C GLY A 232 23.30 -2.66 2.78
N GLU A 233 24.30 -2.35 3.62
CA GLU A 233 25.23 -3.32 4.22
C GLU A 233 24.52 -4.30 5.15
N GLU A 234 23.69 -3.80 6.05
CA GLU A 234 22.88 -4.64 6.94
C GLU A 234 21.93 -5.54 6.16
N THR A 235 21.29 -5.00 5.13
CA THR A 235 20.42 -5.77 4.23
C THR A 235 21.17 -6.90 3.56
N ALA A 236 22.37 -6.64 3.00
CA ALA A 236 23.20 -7.65 2.38
C ALA A 236 23.65 -8.73 3.36
N LEU A 237 24.00 -8.34 4.60
CA LEU A 237 24.37 -9.28 5.66
C LEU A 237 23.21 -10.20 6.05
N ILE A 238 22.03 -9.64 6.27
CA ILE A 238 20.80 -10.38 6.63
C ILE A 238 20.46 -11.39 5.52
N LEU A 239 20.39 -10.93 4.26
CA LEU A 239 20.05 -11.81 3.15
C LEU A 239 21.12 -12.85 2.87
N SER A 240 22.42 -12.54 3.08
CA SER A 240 23.52 -13.53 2.99
C SER A 240 23.32 -14.68 3.98
N LYS A 241 23.03 -14.33 5.24
CA LYS A 241 22.84 -15.31 6.33
C LYS A 241 21.65 -16.23 6.04
N ILE A 242 20.53 -15.67 5.57
CA ILE A 242 19.31 -16.43 5.35
C ILE A 242 19.36 -17.24 4.06
N ALA A 243 19.90 -16.67 2.98
CA ALA A 243 20.05 -17.38 1.70
C ALA A 243 21.21 -18.40 1.68
N GLY A 244 22.04 -18.45 2.74
CA GLY A 244 23.16 -19.37 2.86
C GLY A 244 24.28 -19.15 1.82
N ARG A 245 24.42 -17.91 1.31
CA ARG A 245 25.42 -17.54 0.32
C ARG A 245 25.86 -16.09 0.49
N THR A 246 27.09 -15.78 0.08
CA THR A 246 27.57 -14.39 0.14
C THR A 246 26.80 -13.49 -0.82
N ILE A 247 26.23 -12.43 -0.31
CA ILE A 247 25.57 -11.34 -1.04
C ILE A 247 26.26 -10.05 -0.65
N LYS A 248 26.75 -9.28 -1.63
CA LYS A 248 27.39 -7.98 -1.42
C LYS A 248 26.46 -6.86 -1.85
N TYR A 249 26.54 -5.73 -1.17
CA TYR A 249 25.86 -4.51 -1.63
C TYR A 249 26.77 -3.76 -2.62
N GLU A 250 26.21 -3.41 -3.78
CA GLU A 250 26.88 -2.62 -4.81
C GLU A 250 26.11 -1.32 -5.02
N SER A 251 26.72 -0.20 -4.61
CA SER A 251 26.17 1.13 -4.87
C SER A 251 26.57 1.61 -6.27
N PHE A 252 25.66 2.33 -6.92
CA PHE A 252 25.94 3.03 -8.18
C PHE A 252 25.22 4.39 -8.21
N PRO A 253 25.70 5.36 -9.01
CA PRO A 253 25.09 6.69 -9.07
C PRO A 253 23.65 6.66 -9.57
N PRO A 254 22.70 7.44 -8.98
CA PRO A 254 21.31 7.55 -9.47
C PRO A 254 21.22 8.00 -10.94
N ALA A 255 22.19 8.76 -11.43
CA ALA A 255 22.27 9.17 -12.82
C ALA A 255 22.24 8.01 -13.83
N ASN A 256 22.72 6.81 -13.43
CA ASN A 256 22.68 5.61 -14.27
C ASN A 256 21.27 5.11 -14.53
N LEU A 257 20.29 5.52 -13.71
CA LEU A 257 18.88 5.16 -13.87
C LEU A 257 18.14 6.11 -14.82
N ARG A 258 18.64 7.34 -15.06
CA ARG A 258 17.88 8.38 -15.74
C ARG A 258 17.39 8.01 -17.14
N ALA A 259 18.19 7.26 -17.90
CA ALA A 259 17.83 6.84 -19.26
C ALA A 259 16.69 5.81 -19.28
N GLN A 260 16.61 4.96 -18.26
CA GLN A 260 15.63 3.85 -18.19
C GLN A 260 14.40 4.20 -17.34
N SER A 261 14.61 4.94 -16.25
CA SER A 261 13.57 5.31 -15.28
C SER A 261 13.90 6.65 -14.62
N PRO A 262 13.56 7.78 -15.27
CA PRO A 262 13.80 9.11 -14.70
C PRO A 262 13.15 9.29 -13.32
N ASP A 263 11.97 8.78 -13.14
CA ASP A 263 11.21 8.80 -11.88
C ASP A 263 11.97 8.10 -10.74
N LEU A 264 12.49 6.91 -11.01
CA LEU A 264 13.29 6.16 -10.03
C LEU A 264 14.62 6.89 -9.73
N ALA A 265 15.25 7.52 -10.71
CA ALA A 265 16.46 8.29 -10.49
C ALA A 265 16.21 9.47 -9.53
N ILE A 266 15.12 10.23 -9.74
CA ILE A 266 14.72 11.34 -8.87
C ILE A 266 14.42 10.82 -7.45
N MET A 267 13.73 9.69 -7.34
CA MET A 267 13.45 9.06 -6.04
C MET A 267 14.73 8.68 -5.30
N MET A 268 15.70 8.07 -5.99
CA MET A 268 16.99 7.70 -5.37
C MET A 268 17.79 8.94 -4.94
N GLU A 269 17.81 10.01 -5.76
CA GLU A 269 18.45 11.28 -5.41
C GLU A 269 17.80 11.95 -4.19
N TRP A 270 16.48 11.83 -4.07
CA TRP A 270 15.76 12.31 -2.91
C TRP A 270 16.09 11.48 -1.67
N GLN A 271 16.07 10.15 -1.77
CA GLN A 271 16.39 9.22 -0.67
C GLN A 271 17.86 9.31 -0.22
N GLU A 272 18.77 9.72 -1.10
CA GLU A 272 20.17 10.00 -0.72
C GLU A 272 20.28 11.15 0.29
N LYS A 273 19.39 12.14 0.20
CA LYS A 273 19.41 13.38 1.01
C LYS A 273 18.38 13.41 2.12
N ASN A 274 17.29 12.65 1.97
CA ASN A 274 16.14 12.67 2.87
C ASN A 274 15.82 11.25 3.36
N GLU A 275 15.13 11.15 4.49
CA GLU A 275 14.71 9.90 5.10
C GLU A 275 13.18 9.81 5.13
N TYR A 276 12.66 8.59 5.09
CA TYR A 276 11.31 8.33 5.56
C TYR A 276 11.26 8.54 7.07
N THR A 277 10.11 8.97 7.59
CA THR A 277 9.96 9.39 8.99
C THR A 277 8.84 8.64 9.71
N ALA A 278 8.48 7.43 9.25
CA ALA A 278 7.53 6.60 9.97
C ALA A 278 8.12 6.20 11.34
N ASP A 279 7.36 6.40 12.40
CA ASP A 279 7.79 6.03 13.76
C ASP A 279 7.54 4.53 13.99
N ILE A 280 8.51 3.69 13.61
CA ILE A 280 8.44 2.23 13.71
C ILE A 280 8.19 1.78 15.15
N GLY A 281 8.81 2.47 16.12
CA GLY A 281 8.63 2.17 17.54
C GLY A 281 7.20 2.39 17.97
N ARG A 282 6.63 3.52 17.59
CA ARG A 282 5.25 3.88 17.87
C ARG A 282 4.25 2.96 17.16
N LEU A 283 4.46 2.65 15.88
CA LEU A 283 3.63 1.72 15.12
C LEU A 283 3.53 0.35 15.79
N ARG A 284 4.67 -0.19 16.27
CA ARG A 284 4.70 -1.47 16.97
C ARG A 284 4.01 -1.43 18.32
N LEU A 285 4.10 -0.30 19.03
CA LEU A 285 3.50 -0.11 20.34
C LEU A 285 1.98 0.07 20.25
N ASP A 286 1.53 0.91 19.33
CA ASP A 286 0.12 1.29 19.23
C ASP A 286 -0.72 0.26 18.44
N PHE A 287 -0.09 -0.51 17.53
CA PHE A 287 -0.77 -1.46 16.65
C PHE A 287 -0.06 -2.83 16.64
N PRO A 288 0.09 -3.49 17.80
CA PRO A 288 0.79 -4.79 17.90
C PRO A 288 0.06 -5.90 17.12
N GLU A 289 -1.25 -5.79 16.91
CA GLU A 289 -2.09 -6.77 16.20
C GLU A 289 -1.73 -6.88 14.70
N VAL A 290 -1.05 -5.88 14.14
CA VAL A 290 -0.60 -5.89 12.74
C VAL A 290 0.47 -6.95 12.52
N GLY A 291 1.29 -7.22 13.53
CA GLY A 291 2.35 -8.23 13.43
C GLY A 291 3.53 -7.76 12.58
N TRP A 292 3.92 -6.49 12.69
CA TRP A 292 4.97 -5.84 11.89
C TRP A 292 6.23 -6.68 11.72
N HIS A 293 6.57 -7.03 10.48
CA HIS A 293 7.78 -7.78 10.15
C HIS A 293 9.03 -6.90 10.19
N ARG A 294 10.12 -7.48 10.71
CA ARG A 294 11.46 -7.01 10.39
C ARG A 294 11.95 -7.69 9.12
N LEU A 295 12.94 -7.08 8.46
CA LEU A 295 13.51 -7.65 7.23
C LEU A 295 13.96 -9.11 7.40
N GLU A 296 14.59 -9.43 8.56
CA GLU A 296 15.04 -10.80 8.85
C GLU A 296 13.85 -11.78 8.97
N GLU A 297 12.77 -11.37 9.61
CA GLU A 297 11.56 -12.18 9.80
C GLU A 297 10.87 -12.43 8.46
N TRP A 298 10.65 -11.38 7.68
CA TRP A 298 10.11 -11.47 6.31
C TRP A 298 10.98 -12.38 5.43
N ALA A 299 12.30 -12.19 5.44
CA ALA A 299 13.20 -12.95 4.60
C ALA A 299 13.22 -14.44 4.93
N ARG A 300 13.00 -14.84 6.18
CA ARG A 300 12.88 -16.26 6.57
C ARG A 300 11.66 -16.96 5.97
N GLY A 301 10.61 -16.22 5.63
CA GLY A 301 9.42 -16.73 4.95
C GLY A 301 9.61 -16.98 3.45
N ILE A 302 10.77 -16.64 2.87
CA ILE A 302 11.03 -16.74 1.44
C ILE A 302 11.83 -18.01 1.12
N ASP A 303 11.41 -18.77 0.12
CA ASP A 303 12.18 -19.90 -0.42
C ASP A 303 13.32 -19.41 -1.34
N TRP A 304 14.37 -18.92 -0.70
CA TRP A 304 15.57 -18.42 -1.42
C TRP A 304 16.22 -19.49 -2.29
N LYS A 305 16.16 -20.77 -1.88
CA LYS A 305 16.74 -21.86 -2.67
C LYS A 305 16.04 -21.98 -4.01
N ALA A 306 14.72 -22.01 -4.04
CA ALA A 306 13.96 -22.05 -5.29
C ALA A 306 14.21 -20.81 -6.14
N LEU A 307 14.26 -19.60 -5.53
CA LEU A 307 14.44 -18.35 -6.25
C LEU A 307 15.86 -18.17 -6.84
N LEU A 308 16.90 -18.72 -6.20
CA LEU A 308 18.29 -18.45 -6.57
C LEU A 308 18.94 -19.58 -7.39
N THR A 309 18.31 -20.77 -7.51
CA THR A 309 18.84 -21.92 -8.27
C THR A 309 18.22 -22.06 -9.66
N SER A 310 17.12 -21.41 -9.95
CA SER A 310 16.47 -21.39 -11.29
C SER A 310 17.02 -20.20 -12.14
#